data_adda2f68e15ce3eb147a84c59eaecdf6
#
_entry.id   adda2f68e15ce3eb147a84c59eaecdf6
#
_cell.length_a   1.000
_cell.length_b   1.000
_cell.length_c   1.000
_cell.angle_alpha   90.00
_cell.angle_beta   90.00
_cell.angle_gamma   90.00
#
_symmetry.space_group_name_H-M   'P 1'
#
loop_
_entity.id
_entity.type
_entity.pdbx_description
1 polymer ?
#
loop_
_entity_poly.entity_id
_entity_poly.type
_entity_poly.pdbx_seq_one_letter_code
_entity_poly.pdbx_strand_id
1 'polypeptide(L)'
;MPSERGFRVHPAWWVAAVAFVALLAAAGFRAAPGALMVPLGEEFGWSTSVMSLAVSINLVLYGLIAPFAAALMDRFGVRQVVAVALTLVALGAGGSVLMTASWQLLIFWGLLIGIGTGSMALVFAATIANRWFVKRRGLVMGMLTAGSATGQLIFLPPVAALAETAGWRWASLLVAAAALVAVPIVWAVMRDYPSDRGVLPFGADPATYVAPPRPAKGSALSAARRAIDGLVFASKHRSFWALAIAFAICGATTNGLIGVHFIPSAHDHGMATTVAAGLLAVVGVFDILGTVASGWLTDKIDPRFLLVAYYGFRGVGLLVLPWLLADTVHPSMIIFIVVYGLDWVATVPPTSALCREIFGEQGTIVFGWVFAAHQLGAAAAALGAGLIRDTLGTYTYA
;
A
#
# COMPACT_ATOMS: atom_id res chain seq x y z
N MET A 1 22.04 -45.91 9.29
CA MET A 1 22.16 -44.71 10.18
C MET A 1 21.20 -43.67 9.69
N PRO A 2 20.14 -43.28 10.40
CA PRO A 2 19.27 -42.21 10.02
C PRO A 2 19.98 -40.90 10.37
N SER A 3 20.35 -40.14 9.34
CA SER A 3 20.94 -38.82 9.50
C SER A 3 20.00 -37.89 10.25
N GLU A 4 20.49 -37.26 11.30
CA GLU A 4 19.86 -36.16 12.04
C GLU A 4 19.32 -35.09 11.06
N ARG A 5 18.03 -35.14 10.78
CA ARG A 5 17.34 -34.06 10.11
C ARG A 5 17.07 -32.97 11.15
N GLY A 6 18.09 -32.14 11.39
CA GLY A 6 17.85 -30.87 12.07
C GLY A 6 16.71 -30.14 11.36
N PHE A 7 15.82 -29.51 12.12
CA PHE A 7 14.70 -28.69 11.65
C PHE A 7 15.23 -27.53 10.79
N ARG A 8 15.56 -27.80 9.52
CA ARG A 8 15.93 -26.76 8.57
C ARG A 8 14.65 -26.15 8.01
N VAL A 9 14.39 -24.90 8.37
CA VAL A 9 13.28 -24.12 7.81
C VAL A 9 13.38 -24.14 6.27
N HIS A 10 12.28 -24.49 5.61
CA HIS A 10 12.25 -24.57 4.16
C HIS A 10 12.58 -23.19 3.54
N PRO A 11 13.43 -23.11 2.47
CA PRO A 11 13.85 -21.84 1.86
C PRO A 11 12.73 -20.89 1.47
N ALA A 12 11.53 -21.40 1.17
CA ALA A 12 10.35 -20.58 0.86
C ALA A 12 9.99 -19.60 2.00
N TRP A 13 10.18 -20.01 3.26
CA TRP A 13 9.88 -19.14 4.41
C TRP A 13 10.89 -18.00 4.55
N TRP A 14 12.16 -18.23 4.21
CA TRP A 14 13.15 -17.16 4.17
C TRP A 14 12.85 -16.14 3.08
N VAL A 15 12.41 -16.61 1.90
CA VAL A 15 11.98 -15.73 0.82
C VAL A 15 10.74 -14.95 1.22
N ALA A 16 9.75 -15.56 1.88
CA ALA A 16 8.58 -14.88 2.39
C ALA A 16 8.92 -13.84 3.48
N ALA A 17 9.84 -14.16 4.40
CA ALA A 17 10.30 -13.22 5.43
C ALA A 17 11.00 -12.01 4.82
N VAL A 18 11.88 -12.21 3.83
CA VAL A 18 12.54 -11.11 3.13
C VAL A 18 11.56 -10.31 2.28
N ALA A 19 10.58 -10.96 1.67
CA ALA A 19 9.49 -10.25 0.97
C ALA A 19 8.68 -9.38 1.92
N PHE A 20 8.39 -9.87 3.14
CA PHE A 20 7.72 -9.09 4.19
C PHE A 20 8.55 -7.86 4.60
N VAL A 21 9.86 -8.03 4.84
CA VAL A 21 10.78 -6.92 5.17
C VAL A 21 10.82 -5.89 4.04
N ALA A 22 10.85 -6.32 2.78
CA ALA A 22 10.83 -5.43 1.63
C ALA A 22 9.53 -4.62 1.54
N LEU A 23 8.37 -5.26 1.77
CA LEU A 23 7.07 -4.59 1.81
C LEU A 23 6.95 -3.63 2.99
N LEU A 24 7.47 -4.02 4.15
CA LEU A 24 7.56 -3.18 5.34
C LEU A 24 8.38 -1.92 5.07
N ALA A 25 9.59 -2.07 4.50
CA ALA A 25 10.47 -0.94 4.17
C ALA A 25 9.84 0.00 3.14
N ALA A 26 9.17 -0.53 2.11
CA ALA A 26 8.44 0.29 1.14
C ALA A 26 7.24 1.02 1.74
N ALA A 27 6.58 0.41 2.74
CA ALA A 27 5.46 1.02 3.43
C ALA A 27 5.88 2.20 4.34
N GLY A 28 7.14 2.26 4.76
CA GLY A 28 7.67 3.35 5.57
C GLY A 28 7.46 4.73 4.95
N PHE A 29 7.64 4.85 3.63
CA PHE A 29 7.38 6.12 2.96
C PHE A 29 5.89 6.48 2.91
N ARG A 30 4.98 5.51 2.75
CA ARG A 30 3.54 5.81 2.68
C ARG A 30 2.98 6.41 3.97
N ALA A 31 3.64 6.15 5.09
CA ALA A 31 3.33 6.76 6.37
C ALA A 31 3.89 8.19 6.51
N ALA A 32 4.96 8.52 5.79
CA ALA A 32 5.72 9.74 5.99
C ALA A 32 5.02 11.04 5.52
N PRO A 33 4.33 11.12 4.36
CA PRO A 33 3.89 12.40 3.80
C PRO A 33 3.04 13.23 4.77
N GLY A 34 2.03 12.63 5.43
CA GLY A 34 1.18 13.34 6.38
C GLY A 34 1.95 13.96 7.56
N ALA A 35 2.95 13.25 8.08
CA ALA A 35 3.78 13.74 9.19
C ALA A 35 4.81 14.80 8.75
N LEU A 36 5.20 14.82 7.47
CA LEU A 36 6.23 15.72 6.96
C LEU A 36 5.67 16.98 6.31
N MET A 37 4.38 17.06 6.01
CA MET A 37 3.78 18.25 5.36
C MET A 37 3.93 19.52 6.21
N VAL A 38 3.65 19.43 7.51
CA VAL A 38 3.75 20.61 8.41
C VAL A 38 5.17 21.15 8.44
N PRO A 39 6.22 20.38 8.81
CA PRO A 39 7.57 20.90 8.88
C PRO A 39 8.14 21.36 7.51
N LEU A 40 7.72 20.75 6.41
CA LEU A 40 8.09 21.22 5.07
C LEU A 40 7.45 22.56 4.71
N GLY A 41 6.17 22.74 5.07
CA GLY A 41 5.46 24.00 4.90
C GLY A 41 6.08 25.13 5.69
N GLU A 42 6.47 24.85 6.94
CA GLU A 42 7.14 25.82 7.84
C GLU A 42 8.53 26.23 7.34
N GLU A 43 9.34 25.28 6.86
CA GLU A 43 10.70 25.56 6.43
C GLU A 43 10.77 26.25 5.06
N PHE A 44 9.98 25.80 4.08
CA PHE A 44 10.08 26.26 2.70
C PHE A 44 8.98 27.22 2.28
N GLY A 45 7.94 27.39 3.10
CA GLY A 45 6.76 28.16 2.70
C GLY A 45 5.95 27.54 1.55
N TRP A 46 6.12 26.22 1.32
CA TRP A 46 5.38 25.54 0.26
C TRP A 46 3.91 25.35 0.63
N SER A 47 3.03 25.55 -0.34
CA SER A 47 1.61 25.34 -0.15
C SER A 47 1.27 23.85 0.01
N THR A 48 0.19 23.58 0.72
CA THR A 48 -0.31 22.22 0.94
C THR A 48 -0.66 21.54 -0.38
N SER A 49 -1.17 22.29 -1.35
CA SER A 49 -1.51 21.77 -2.70
C SER A 49 -0.27 21.28 -3.46
N VAL A 50 0.86 21.98 -3.37
CA VAL A 50 2.12 21.55 -4.01
C VAL A 50 2.63 20.24 -3.39
N MET A 51 2.61 20.14 -2.08
CA MET A 51 3.01 18.90 -1.38
C MET A 51 2.04 17.75 -1.69
N SER A 52 0.75 18.04 -1.70
CA SER A 52 -0.30 17.07 -2.05
C SER A 52 -0.20 16.61 -3.52
N LEU A 53 0.24 17.48 -4.43
CA LEU A 53 0.48 17.10 -5.83
C LEU A 53 1.59 16.03 -5.92
N ALA A 54 2.68 16.16 -5.15
CA ALA A 54 3.72 15.15 -5.12
C ALA A 54 3.19 13.78 -4.64
N VAL A 55 2.38 13.79 -3.58
CA VAL A 55 1.73 12.57 -3.07
C VAL A 55 0.74 12.01 -4.09
N SER A 56 -0.01 12.87 -4.78
CA SER A 56 -0.97 12.45 -5.82
C SER A 56 -0.27 11.78 -6.99
N ILE A 57 0.85 12.32 -7.46
CA ILE A 57 1.68 11.68 -8.50
C ILE A 57 2.15 10.28 -8.03
N ASN A 58 2.59 10.19 -6.76
CA ASN A 58 2.98 8.90 -6.17
C ASN A 58 1.83 7.89 -6.20
N LEU A 59 0.64 8.27 -5.75
CA LEU A 59 -0.54 7.41 -5.71
C LEU A 59 -0.99 6.97 -7.11
N VAL A 60 -0.97 7.88 -8.08
CA VAL A 60 -1.26 7.57 -9.50
C VAL A 60 -0.29 6.50 -10.02
N LEU A 61 1.01 6.70 -9.81
CA LEU A 61 2.03 5.75 -10.27
C LEU A 61 1.93 4.43 -9.53
N TYR A 62 1.67 4.46 -8.22
CA TYR A 62 1.43 3.25 -7.42
C TYR A 62 0.27 2.42 -7.98
N GLY A 63 -0.83 3.07 -8.37
CA GLY A 63 -1.98 2.40 -8.96
C GLY A 63 -1.74 1.89 -10.37
N LEU A 64 -1.22 2.75 -11.25
CA LEU A 64 -1.07 2.43 -12.67
C LEU A 64 0.05 1.44 -12.97
N ILE A 65 1.11 1.39 -12.16
CA ILE A 65 2.20 0.43 -12.34
C ILE A 65 1.82 -0.96 -11.84
N ALA A 66 0.96 -1.06 -10.82
CA ALA A 66 0.59 -2.32 -10.21
C ALA A 66 0.10 -3.41 -11.19
N PRO A 67 -0.79 -3.13 -12.17
CA PRO A 67 -1.20 -4.13 -13.16
C PRO A 67 -0.05 -4.67 -14.03
N PHE A 68 1.03 -3.89 -14.21
CA PHE A 68 2.18 -4.26 -15.03
C PHE A 68 3.35 -4.85 -14.21
N ALA A 69 3.30 -4.74 -12.89
CA ALA A 69 4.39 -5.19 -12.01
C ALA A 69 4.68 -6.69 -12.18
N ALA A 70 3.66 -7.54 -12.39
CA ALA A 70 3.85 -8.95 -12.70
C ALA A 70 4.70 -9.16 -13.96
N ALA A 71 4.42 -8.41 -15.01
CA ALA A 71 5.14 -8.48 -16.28
C ALA A 71 6.62 -8.09 -16.11
N LEU A 72 6.89 -7.07 -15.29
CA LEU A 72 8.26 -6.66 -14.96
C LEU A 72 8.99 -7.77 -14.18
N MET A 73 8.33 -8.39 -13.19
CA MET A 73 8.90 -9.49 -12.40
C MET A 73 9.11 -10.76 -13.23
N ASP A 74 8.25 -11.05 -14.21
CA ASP A 74 8.40 -12.17 -15.12
C ASP A 74 9.60 -11.97 -16.06
N ARG A 75 9.81 -10.75 -16.53
CA ARG A 75 10.88 -10.43 -17.47
C ARG A 75 12.25 -10.28 -16.82
N PHE A 76 12.32 -9.52 -15.73
CA PHE A 76 13.59 -9.12 -15.10
C PHE A 76 13.90 -9.94 -13.84
N GLY A 77 12.95 -10.75 -13.38
CA GLY A 77 13.04 -11.48 -12.12
C GLY A 77 12.57 -10.64 -10.92
N VAL A 78 12.00 -11.32 -9.93
CA VAL A 78 11.47 -10.69 -8.70
C VAL A 78 12.58 -9.99 -7.93
N ARG A 79 13.75 -10.66 -7.79
CA ARG A 79 14.89 -10.13 -7.05
C ARG A 79 15.36 -8.77 -7.59
N GLN A 80 15.53 -8.66 -8.91
CA GLN A 80 16.02 -7.44 -9.54
C GLN A 80 14.99 -6.32 -9.46
N VAL A 81 13.71 -6.61 -9.76
CA VAL A 81 12.63 -5.61 -9.70
C VAL A 81 12.49 -5.04 -8.29
N VAL A 82 12.48 -5.90 -7.27
CA VAL A 82 12.34 -5.46 -5.86
C VAL A 82 13.57 -4.67 -5.39
N ALA A 83 14.79 -5.11 -5.75
CA ALA A 83 16.01 -4.37 -5.41
C ALA A 83 16.03 -2.97 -6.05
N VAL A 84 15.68 -2.85 -7.34
CA VAL A 84 15.57 -1.56 -8.03
C VAL A 84 14.46 -0.71 -7.40
N ALA A 85 13.31 -1.29 -7.10
CA ALA A 85 12.20 -0.59 -6.46
C ALA A 85 12.58 0.00 -5.09
N LEU A 86 13.22 -0.79 -4.22
CA LEU A 86 13.73 -0.32 -2.93
C LEU A 86 14.82 0.75 -3.09
N THR A 87 15.71 0.62 -4.08
CA THR A 87 16.71 1.64 -4.40
C THR A 87 16.05 2.95 -4.82
N LEU A 88 15.00 2.91 -5.65
CA LEU A 88 14.24 4.10 -6.01
C LEU A 88 13.56 4.75 -4.80
N VAL A 89 13.01 3.95 -3.88
CA VAL A 89 12.45 4.47 -2.61
C VAL A 89 13.53 5.12 -1.77
N ALA A 90 14.69 4.47 -1.63
CA ALA A 90 15.83 5.02 -0.86
C ALA A 90 16.38 6.31 -1.47
N LEU A 91 16.54 6.37 -2.80
CA LEU A 91 16.98 7.57 -3.51
C LEU A 91 15.94 8.70 -3.43
N GLY A 92 14.65 8.36 -3.52
CA GLY A 92 13.58 9.33 -3.39
C GLY A 92 13.51 9.93 -1.99
N ALA A 93 13.52 9.10 -0.94
CA ALA A 93 13.49 9.55 0.43
C ALA A 93 14.81 10.26 0.84
N GLY A 94 15.97 9.67 0.50
CA GLY A 94 17.27 10.25 0.81
C GLY A 94 17.57 11.50 -0.02
N GLY A 95 17.24 11.51 -1.30
CA GLY A 95 17.43 12.66 -2.18
C GLY A 95 16.57 13.86 -1.76
N SER A 96 15.38 13.62 -1.18
CA SER A 96 14.52 14.70 -0.69
C SER A 96 15.19 15.56 0.38
N VAL A 97 16.16 15.03 1.12
CA VAL A 97 16.91 15.78 2.15
C VAL A 97 17.69 16.96 1.57
N LEU A 98 18.07 16.88 0.30
CA LEU A 98 18.86 17.89 -0.42
C LEU A 98 17.99 18.87 -1.22
N MET A 99 16.66 18.76 -1.16
CA MET A 99 15.78 19.61 -1.95
C MET A 99 15.75 21.05 -1.43
N THR A 100 15.68 21.97 -2.36
CA THR A 100 15.58 23.41 -2.14
C THR A 100 14.41 24.05 -2.88
N ALA A 101 13.79 23.30 -3.81
CA ALA A 101 12.69 23.77 -4.64
C ALA A 101 11.57 22.72 -4.69
N SER A 102 10.33 23.18 -4.77
CA SER A 102 9.13 22.34 -4.73
C SER A 102 9.02 21.32 -5.86
N TRP A 103 9.54 21.63 -7.07
CA TRP A 103 9.54 20.68 -8.19
C TRP A 103 10.39 19.42 -7.91
N GLN A 104 11.42 19.54 -7.06
CA GLN A 104 12.25 18.40 -6.64
C GLN A 104 11.43 17.42 -5.80
N LEU A 105 10.46 17.91 -5.00
CA LEU A 105 9.54 17.07 -4.26
C LEU A 105 8.69 16.19 -5.21
N LEU A 106 8.25 16.77 -6.36
CA LEU A 106 7.49 15.99 -7.36
C LEU A 106 8.32 14.84 -7.94
N ILE A 107 9.63 15.07 -8.13
CA ILE A 107 10.55 14.02 -8.61
C ILE A 107 10.81 13.00 -7.52
N PHE A 108 11.22 13.43 -6.32
CA PHE A 108 11.62 12.50 -5.27
C PHE A 108 10.43 11.73 -4.71
N TRP A 109 9.39 12.41 -4.25
CA TRP A 109 8.23 11.76 -3.64
C TRP A 109 7.25 11.21 -4.67
N GLY A 110 6.96 12.01 -5.69
CA GLY A 110 6.01 11.64 -6.73
C GLY A 110 6.55 10.52 -7.61
N LEU A 111 7.60 10.82 -8.37
CA LEU A 111 8.08 9.94 -9.44
C LEU A 111 8.89 8.77 -8.91
N LEU A 112 10.02 9.02 -8.20
CA LEU A 112 10.95 7.93 -7.80
C LEU A 112 10.29 6.96 -6.83
N ILE A 113 9.68 7.47 -5.77
CA ILE A 113 9.04 6.61 -4.78
C ILE A 113 7.75 5.99 -5.35
N GLY A 114 6.98 6.72 -6.16
CA GLY A 114 5.79 6.19 -6.81
C GLY A 114 6.07 4.99 -7.72
N ILE A 115 7.11 5.08 -8.56
CA ILE A 115 7.57 3.94 -9.39
C ILE A 115 8.06 2.79 -8.50
N GLY A 116 8.88 3.09 -7.50
CA GLY A 116 9.42 2.08 -6.58
C GLY A 116 8.31 1.30 -5.86
N THR A 117 7.44 2.01 -5.16
CA THR A 117 6.35 1.37 -4.39
C THR A 117 5.32 0.68 -5.29
N GLY A 118 4.96 1.27 -6.44
CA GLY A 118 4.04 0.69 -7.40
C GLY A 118 4.52 -0.64 -7.98
N SER A 119 5.85 -0.78 -8.17
CA SER A 119 6.46 -2.04 -8.63
C SER A 119 6.40 -3.16 -7.60
N MET A 120 6.11 -2.84 -6.32
CA MET A 120 6.05 -3.80 -5.21
C MET A 120 4.65 -3.93 -4.60
N ALA A 121 3.62 -3.42 -5.24
CA ALA A 121 2.23 -3.50 -4.76
C ALA A 121 1.78 -4.97 -4.50
N LEU A 122 0.49 -5.20 -4.34
CA LEU A 122 -0.11 -6.53 -4.06
C LEU A 122 0.39 -7.66 -4.98
N VAL A 123 0.81 -7.32 -6.20
CA VAL A 123 1.34 -8.28 -7.18
C VAL A 123 2.63 -8.95 -6.72
N PHE A 124 3.50 -8.25 -6.00
CA PHE A 124 4.73 -8.85 -5.46
C PHE A 124 4.40 -9.94 -4.43
N ALA A 125 3.50 -9.65 -3.48
CA ALA A 125 3.04 -10.64 -2.50
C ALA A 125 2.44 -11.89 -3.19
N ALA A 126 1.57 -11.67 -4.18
CA ALA A 126 0.97 -12.75 -4.96
C ALA A 126 2.03 -13.58 -5.72
N THR A 127 3.02 -12.94 -6.31
CA THR A 127 4.11 -13.62 -7.04
C THR A 127 4.91 -14.54 -6.11
N ILE A 128 5.28 -14.07 -4.92
CA ILE A 128 5.99 -14.90 -3.94
C ILE A 128 5.12 -16.07 -3.48
N ALA A 129 3.88 -15.80 -3.07
CA ALA A 129 2.96 -16.85 -2.60
C ALA A 129 2.72 -17.93 -3.67
N ASN A 130 2.50 -17.52 -4.92
CA ASN A 130 2.20 -18.46 -6.01
C ASN A 130 3.41 -19.27 -6.48
N ARG A 131 4.62 -18.68 -6.49
CA ARG A 131 5.84 -19.39 -6.97
C ARG A 131 6.45 -20.28 -5.91
N TRP A 132 6.44 -19.87 -4.64
CA TRP A 132 7.19 -20.53 -3.58
C TRP A 132 6.34 -21.47 -2.71
N PHE A 133 5.00 -21.41 -2.78
CA PHE A 133 4.10 -22.18 -1.92
C PHE A 133 3.03 -22.89 -2.73
N VAL A 134 2.86 -24.20 -2.48
CA VAL A 134 1.70 -25.00 -2.91
C VAL A 134 0.70 -25.07 -1.76
N LYS A 135 1.17 -25.40 -0.55
CA LYS A 135 0.38 -25.35 0.70
C LYS A 135 0.58 -23.99 1.39
N ARG A 136 -0.45 -23.53 2.10
CA ARG A 136 -0.45 -22.29 2.89
C ARG A 136 -0.32 -20.99 2.05
N ARG A 137 -0.69 -21.00 0.78
CA ARG A 137 -0.66 -19.79 -0.09
C ARG A 137 -1.45 -18.63 0.50
N GLY A 138 -2.68 -18.90 0.98
CA GLY A 138 -3.54 -17.88 1.58
C GLY A 138 -2.92 -17.25 2.83
N LEU A 139 -2.33 -18.07 3.71
CA LEU A 139 -1.61 -17.57 4.90
C LEU A 139 -0.45 -16.64 4.50
N VAL A 140 0.37 -17.06 3.54
CA VAL A 140 1.52 -16.26 3.09
C VAL A 140 1.06 -14.97 2.41
N MET A 141 0.01 -15.02 1.59
CA MET A 141 -0.61 -13.81 1.02
C MET A 141 -1.07 -12.86 2.11
N GLY A 142 -1.81 -13.35 3.10
CA GLY A 142 -2.29 -12.55 4.23
C GLY A 142 -1.14 -11.89 5.01
N MET A 143 -0.10 -12.68 5.33
CA MET A 143 1.09 -12.16 6.02
C MET A 143 1.81 -11.07 5.22
N LEU A 144 2.01 -11.28 3.92
CA LEU A 144 2.70 -10.31 3.06
C LEU A 144 1.87 -9.03 2.87
N THR A 145 0.54 -9.17 2.73
CA THR A 145 -0.37 -8.03 2.61
C THR A 145 -0.41 -7.22 3.91
N ALA A 146 -0.43 -7.89 5.07
CA ALA A 146 -0.35 -7.25 6.38
C ALA A 146 0.95 -6.44 6.58
N GLY A 147 2.03 -6.80 5.89
CA GLY A 147 3.29 -6.06 5.93
C GLY A 147 3.15 -4.57 5.58
N SER A 148 2.15 -4.23 4.77
CA SER A 148 1.83 -2.84 4.41
C SER A 148 1.21 -2.05 5.56
N ALA A 149 0.21 -2.61 6.26
CA ALA A 149 -0.41 -2.00 7.44
C ALA A 149 0.58 -1.97 8.62
N THR A 150 1.34 -3.06 8.80
CA THR A 150 2.42 -3.15 9.80
C THR A 150 3.50 -2.07 9.56
N GLY A 151 3.80 -1.76 8.30
CA GLY A 151 4.75 -0.69 7.97
C GLY A 151 4.27 0.68 8.44
N GLN A 152 2.99 0.98 8.27
CA GLN A 152 2.40 2.21 8.75
C GLN A 152 2.46 2.31 10.28
N LEU A 153 2.11 1.22 10.97
CA LEU A 153 2.16 1.12 12.43
C LEU A 153 3.59 1.33 12.99
N ILE A 154 4.60 0.73 12.34
CA ILE A 154 5.99 0.78 12.81
C ILE A 154 6.67 2.11 12.47
N PHE A 155 6.44 2.65 11.27
CA PHE A 155 7.18 3.83 10.79
C PHE A 155 6.55 5.16 11.17
N LEU A 156 5.22 5.25 11.24
CA LEU A 156 4.57 6.54 11.43
C LEU A 156 4.94 7.24 12.76
N PRO A 157 4.89 6.58 13.94
CA PRO A 157 5.27 7.23 15.18
C PRO A 157 6.72 7.71 15.21
N PRO A 158 7.75 6.90 14.86
CA PRO A 158 9.13 7.38 14.87
C PRO A 158 9.41 8.43 13.79
N VAL A 159 8.75 8.40 12.64
CA VAL A 159 8.86 9.44 11.60
C VAL A 159 8.33 10.76 12.14
N ALA A 160 7.16 10.76 12.77
CA ALA A 160 6.58 11.96 13.37
C ALA A 160 7.45 12.51 14.52
N ALA A 161 7.89 11.63 15.43
CA ALA A 161 8.77 12.02 16.55
C ALA A 161 10.10 12.62 16.06
N LEU A 162 10.74 12.02 15.06
CA LEU A 162 11.96 12.55 14.47
C LEU A 162 11.73 13.88 13.77
N ALA A 163 10.60 14.02 13.06
CA ALA A 163 10.26 15.26 12.37
C ALA A 163 10.11 16.43 13.36
N GLU A 164 9.49 16.19 14.53
CA GLU A 164 9.30 17.20 15.59
C GLU A 164 10.60 17.50 16.36
N THR A 165 11.42 16.48 16.70
CA THR A 165 12.55 16.64 17.62
C THR A 165 13.88 16.91 16.93
N ALA A 166 14.15 16.27 15.79
CA ALA A 166 15.41 16.33 15.06
C ALA A 166 15.28 16.96 13.67
N GLY A 167 14.04 17.18 13.22
CA GLY A 167 13.71 17.73 11.92
C GLY A 167 13.38 16.68 10.87
N TRP A 168 12.60 17.08 9.88
CA TRP A 168 12.05 16.22 8.83
C TRP A 168 13.14 15.49 7.99
N ARG A 169 14.33 16.04 7.89
CA ARG A 169 15.46 15.42 7.18
C ARG A 169 15.85 14.09 7.81
N TRP A 170 15.92 14.01 9.14
CA TRP A 170 16.22 12.77 9.84
C TRP A 170 15.11 11.74 9.70
N ALA A 171 13.85 12.19 9.69
CA ALA A 171 12.71 11.33 9.41
C ALA A 171 12.77 10.74 7.99
N SER A 172 13.12 11.55 6.98
CA SER A 172 13.32 11.08 5.60
C SER A 172 14.51 10.11 5.49
N LEU A 173 15.62 10.37 6.20
CA LEU A 173 16.79 9.48 6.25
C LEU A 173 16.46 8.13 6.91
N LEU A 174 15.61 8.10 7.92
CA LEU A 174 15.14 6.84 8.52
C LEU A 174 14.45 5.96 7.48
N VAL A 175 13.55 6.53 6.68
CA VAL A 175 12.84 5.80 5.61
C VAL A 175 13.83 5.36 4.52
N ALA A 176 14.75 6.24 4.12
CA ALA A 176 15.78 5.93 3.13
C ALA A 176 16.70 4.80 3.60
N ALA A 177 17.13 4.84 4.86
CA ALA A 177 17.99 3.80 5.47
C ALA A 177 17.26 2.45 5.54
N ALA A 178 16.00 2.42 5.94
CA ALA A 178 15.20 1.20 5.99
C ALA A 178 15.08 0.54 4.60
N ALA A 179 14.80 1.33 3.56
CA ALA A 179 14.75 0.84 2.19
C ALA A 179 16.12 0.37 1.69
N LEU A 180 17.18 1.14 1.97
CA LEU A 180 18.54 0.82 1.55
C LEU A 180 19.08 -0.45 2.21
N VAL A 181 18.83 -0.66 3.50
CA VAL A 181 19.22 -1.87 4.24
C VAL A 181 18.48 -3.10 3.72
N ALA A 182 17.25 -2.96 3.26
CA ALA A 182 16.50 -4.07 2.67
C ALA A 182 17.08 -4.53 1.32
N VAL A 183 17.76 -3.67 0.54
CA VAL A 183 18.34 -4.02 -0.77
C VAL A 183 19.32 -5.18 -0.69
N PRO A 184 20.40 -5.14 0.12
CA PRO A 184 21.34 -6.25 0.22
C PRO A 184 20.69 -7.53 0.77
N ILE A 185 19.71 -7.43 1.67
CA ILE A 185 18.97 -8.57 2.20
C ILE A 185 18.18 -9.26 1.08
N VAL A 186 17.47 -8.47 0.27
CA VAL A 186 16.75 -8.96 -0.92
C VAL A 186 17.73 -9.61 -1.88
N TRP A 187 18.86 -8.98 -2.16
CA TRP A 187 19.85 -9.49 -3.10
C TRP A 187 20.49 -10.81 -2.64
N ALA A 188 20.76 -10.95 -1.36
CA ALA A 188 21.38 -12.15 -0.78
C ALA A 188 20.40 -13.34 -0.73
N VAL A 189 19.16 -13.11 -0.28
CA VAL A 189 18.23 -14.19 0.07
C VAL A 189 17.21 -14.48 -1.04
N MET A 190 16.67 -13.46 -1.71
CA MET A 190 15.60 -13.65 -2.68
C MET A 190 16.09 -14.35 -3.95
N ARG A 191 15.27 -15.26 -4.47
CA ARG A 191 15.44 -15.92 -5.76
C ARG A 191 14.11 -15.92 -6.48
N ASP A 192 14.15 -16.00 -7.80
CA ASP A 192 12.94 -15.87 -8.62
C ASP A 192 12.07 -17.12 -8.58
N TYR A 193 12.70 -18.28 -8.47
CA TYR A 193 12.03 -19.58 -8.43
C TYR A 193 12.65 -20.51 -7.39
N PRO A 194 11.88 -21.45 -6.81
CA PRO A 194 12.40 -22.50 -5.92
C PRO A 194 13.52 -23.33 -6.57
N SER A 195 13.37 -23.62 -7.87
CA SER A 195 14.37 -24.37 -8.66
C SER A 195 15.75 -23.68 -8.74
N ASP A 196 15.82 -22.36 -8.54
CA ASP A 196 17.10 -21.63 -8.48
C ASP A 196 17.90 -21.95 -7.21
N ARG A 197 17.25 -22.59 -6.22
CA ARG A 197 17.87 -23.16 -5.01
C ARG A 197 17.87 -24.69 -4.99
N GLY A 198 17.49 -25.34 -6.09
CA GLY A 198 17.40 -26.80 -6.17
C GLY A 198 16.32 -27.41 -5.27
N VAL A 199 15.29 -26.64 -4.93
CA VAL A 199 14.17 -27.10 -4.07
C VAL A 199 12.84 -27.01 -4.81
N LEU A 200 11.87 -27.81 -4.39
CA LEU A 200 10.48 -27.68 -4.81
C LEU A 200 9.78 -26.56 -4.01
N PRO A 201 8.64 -26.01 -4.48
CA PRO A 201 7.80 -25.14 -3.67
C PRO A 201 7.36 -25.81 -2.37
N PHE A 202 7.19 -25.00 -1.31
CA PHE A 202 6.75 -25.53 -0.01
C PHE A 202 5.42 -26.28 -0.12
N GLY A 203 5.42 -27.54 0.31
CA GLY A 203 4.23 -28.40 0.28
C GLY A 203 3.92 -29.04 -1.07
N ALA A 204 4.81 -28.91 -2.06
CA ALA A 204 4.73 -29.67 -3.30
C ALA A 204 5.11 -31.15 -3.05
N ASP A 205 4.36 -32.05 -3.70
CA ASP A 205 4.68 -33.47 -3.69
C ASP A 205 5.69 -33.77 -4.81
N PRO A 206 6.87 -34.29 -4.49
CA PRO A 206 7.90 -34.61 -5.50
C PRO A 206 7.43 -35.59 -6.60
N ALA A 207 6.44 -36.45 -6.29
CA ALA A 207 5.95 -37.45 -7.23
C ALA A 207 4.97 -36.88 -8.28
N THR A 208 4.25 -35.79 -7.93
CA THR A 208 3.15 -35.28 -8.75
C THR A 208 3.36 -33.82 -9.20
N TYR A 209 4.30 -33.11 -8.60
CA TYR A 209 4.51 -31.70 -8.91
C TYR A 209 5.17 -31.50 -10.28
N VAL A 210 4.42 -30.87 -11.18
CA VAL A 210 4.94 -30.39 -12.47
C VAL A 210 5.19 -28.87 -12.35
N ALA A 211 6.45 -28.48 -12.51
CA ALA A 211 6.80 -27.06 -12.48
C ALA A 211 6.11 -26.32 -13.65
N PRO A 212 5.40 -25.21 -13.40
CA PRO A 212 4.87 -24.41 -14.49
C PRO A 212 6.02 -23.90 -15.38
N PRO A 213 5.81 -23.82 -16.69
CA PRO A 213 6.84 -23.33 -17.60
C PRO A 213 7.25 -21.91 -17.21
N ARG A 214 8.55 -21.63 -17.22
CA ARG A 214 9.03 -20.27 -16.99
C ARG A 214 8.55 -19.38 -18.13
N PRO A 215 8.10 -18.14 -17.84
CA PRO A 215 7.69 -17.21 -18.89
C PRO A 215 8.83 -17.02 -19.91
N ALA A 216 8.54 -17.16 -21.20
CA ALA A 216 9.51 -16.93 -22.25
C ALA A 216 9.97 -15.46 -22.28
N LYS A 217 11.21 -15.20 -22.74
CA LYS A 217 11.67 -13.83 -23.01
C LYS A 217 10.70 -13.19 -24.01
N GLY A 218 9.94 -12.22 -23.62
CA GLY A 218 8.85 -11.61 -24.41
C GLY A 218 7.47 -11.70 -23.75
N SER A 219 7.28 -12.59 -22.77
CA SER A 219 6.02 -12.74 -22.03
C SER A 219 5.59 -11.47 -21.27
N ALA A 220 6.52 -10.55 -20.97
CA ALA A 220 6.22 -9.26 -20.37
C ALA A 220 5.26 -8.42 -21.22
N LEU A 221 5.49 -8.37 -22.53
CA LEU A 221 4.60 -7.67 -23.47
C LEU A 221 3.23 -8.36 -23.55
N SER A 222 3.22 -9.70 -23.57
CA SER A 222 1.97 -10.47 -23.56
C SER A 222 1.19 -10.35 -22.25
N ALA A 223 1.88 -10.24 -21.12
CA ALA A 223 1.24 -10.01 -19.82
C ALA A 223 0.69 -8.58 -19.71
N ALA A 224 1.46 -7.58 -20.17
CA ALA A 224 0.98 -6.20 -20.26
C ALA A 224 -0.23 -6.09 -21.20
N ARG A 225 -0.18 -6.74 -22.35
CA ARG A 225 -1.31 -6.79 -23.29
C ARG A 225 -2.55 -7.44 -22.66
N ARG A 226 -2.39 -8.56 -21.95
CA ARG A 226 -3.49 -9.19 -21.21
C ARG A 226 -4.11 -8.28 -20.16
N ALA A 227 -3.29 -7.50 -19.45
CA ALA A 227 -3.81 -6.51 -18.50
C ALA A 227 -4.67 -5.45 -19.20
N ILE A 228 -4.19 -4.92 -20.34
CA ILE A 228 -4.93 -3.94 -21.15
C ILE A 228 -6.20 -4.56 -21.76
N ASP A 229 -6.09 -5.76 -22.33
CA ASP A 229 -7.25 -6.48 -22.89
C ASP A 229 -8.32 -6.74 -21.81
N GLY A 230 -7.89 -7.06 -20.57
CA GLY A 230 -8.77 -7.18 -19.41
C GLY A 230 -9.47 -5.88 -19.04
N LEU A 231 -8.79 -4.73 -19.13
CA LEU A 231 -9.41 -3.42 -18.93
C LEU A 231 -10.43 -3.13 -20.02
N VAL A 232 -10.06 -3.35 -21.30
CA VAL A 232 -10.95 -3.13 -22.45
C VAL A 232 -12.19 -4.03 -22.37
N PHE A 233 -12.02 -5.27 -21.92
CA PHE A 233 -13.14 -6.17 -21.66
C PHE A 233 -14.02 -5.64 -20.52
N ALA A 234 -13.45 -5.34 -19.36
CA ALA A 234 -14.18 -4.93 -18.17
C ALA A 234 -14.92 -3.59 -18.37
N SER A 235 -14.30 -2.64 -19.08
CA SER A 235 -14.87 -1.30 -19.32
C SER A 235 -16.21 -1.30 -20.07
N LYS A 236 -16.53 -2.38 -20.78
CA LYS A 236 -17.81 -2.59 -21.47
C LYS A 236 -18.95 -2.98 -20.51
N HIS A 237 -18.64 -3.33 -19.26
CA HIS A 237 -19.61 -3.79 -18.27
C HIS A 237 -19.93 -2.72 -17.25
N ARG A 238 -21.20 -2.42 -17.01
CA ARG A 238 -21.63 -1.44 -16.00
C ARG A 238 -21.14 -1.78 -14.59
N SER A 239 -21.09 -3.08 -14.27
CA SER A 239 -20.60 -3.56 -12.97
C SER A 239 -19.14 -3.19 -12.70
N PHE A 240 -18.30 -3.12 -13.75
CA PHE A 240 -16.93 -2.65 -13.61
C PHE A 240 -16.88 -1.21 -13.13
N TRP A 241 -17.64 -0.33 -13.75
CA TRP A 241 -17.67 1.08 -13.38
C TRP A 241 -18.25 1.30 -11.99
N ALA A 242 -19.29 0.53 -11.60
CA ALA A 242 -19.83 0.60 -10.25
C ALA A 242 -18.77 0.22 -9.20
N LEU A 243 -18.05 -0.90 -9.40
CA LEU A 243 -16.97 -1.33 -8.53
C LEU A 243 -15.78 -0.34 -8.53
N ALA A 244 -15.40 0.15 -9.71
CA ALA A 244 -14.29 1.09 -9.87
C ALA A 244 -14.59 2.43 -9.18
N ILE A 245 -15.79 2.99 -9.35
CA ILE A 245 -16.21 4.25 -8.72
C ILE A 245 -16.32 4.07 -7.20
N ALA A 246 -17.00 3.00 -6.73
CA ALA A 246 -17.10 2.73 -5.29
C ALA A 246 -15.71 2.58 -4.66
N PHE A 247 -14.79 1.88 -5.34
CA PHE A 247 -13.46 1.68 -4.82
C PHE A 247 -12.56 2.92 -5.00
N ALA A 248 -12.82 3.78 -5.97
CA ALA A 248 -12.19 5.11 -6.07
C ALA A 248 -12.61 6.01 -4.89
N ILE A 249 -13.89 5.99 -4.48
CA ILE A 249 -14.38 6.67 -3.27
C ILE A 249 -13.69 6.10 -2.01
N CYS A 250 -13.49 4.77 -1.95
CA CYS A 250 -12.71 4.17 -0.87
C CYS A 250 -11.30 4.76 -0.81
N GLY A 251 -10.59 4.80 -1.93
CA GLY A 251 -9.25 5.39 -2.01
C GLY A 251 -9.22 6.86 -1.64
N ALA A 252 -10.19 7.63 -2.13
CA ALA A 252 -10.35 9.04 -1.82
C ALA A 252 -10.45 9.26 -0.31
N THR A 253 -11.31 8.51 0.36
CA THR A 253 -11.59 8.67 1.78
C THR A 253 -10.52 8.08 2.69
N THR A 254 -9.81 7.02 2.29
CA THR A 254 -8.73 6.38 3.08
C THR A 254 -7.36 7.00 2.78
N ASN A 255 -6.71 6.53 1.72
CA ASN A 255 -5.32 6.90 1.41
C ASN A 255 -5.19 8.37 1.00
N GLY A 256 -6.20 8.93 0.32
CA GLY A 256 -6.17 10.32 -0.15
C GLY A 256 -6.43 11.33 0.97
N LEU A 257 -7.60 11.26 1.60
CA LEU A 257 -7.99 12.22 2.62
C LEU A 257 -7.33 11.91 3.98
N ILE A 258 -7.70 10.81 4.62
CA ILE A 258 -7.23 10.53 5.98
C ILE A 258 -5.74 10.19 5.99
N GLY A 259 -5.27 9.36 5.06
CA GLY A 259 -3.85 8.96 5.02
C GLY A 259 -2.87 10.13 4.82
N VAL A 260 -3.28 11.18 4.13
CA VAL A 260 -2.44 12.33 3.79
C VAL A 260 -2.73 13.52 4.70
N HIS A 261 -4.00 13.83 4.95
CA HIS A 261 -4.41 15.10 5.54
C HIS A 261 -4.91 15.01 6.99
N PHE A 262 -5.08 13.81 7.57
CA PHE A 262 -5.50 13.69 8.97
C PHE A 262 -4.53 14.38 9.93
N ILE A 263 -3.22 14.14 9.77
CA ILE A 263 -2.20 14.74 10.64
C ILE A 263 -2.14 16.27 10.48
N PRO A 264 -2.01 16.83 9.25
CA PRO A 264 -2.07 18.29 9.07
C PRO A 264 -3.39 18.91 9.56
N SER A 265 -4.52 18.24 9.34
CA SER A 265 -5.81 18.73 9.82
C SER A 265 -5.90 18.73 11.35
N ALA A 266 -5.42 17.69 12.02
CA ALA A 266 -5.36 17.63 13.47
C ALA A 266 -4.43 18.72 14.04
N HIS A 267 -3.29 18.96 13.37
CA HIS A 267 -2.35 20.03 13.73
C HIS A 267 -3.02 21.44 13.62
N ASP A 268 -3.82 21.70 12.57
CA ASP A 268 -4.58 22.94 12.42
C ASP A 268 -5.57 23.17 13.59
N HIS A 269 -5.98 22.09 14.29
CA HIS A 269 -6.84 22.14 15.48
C HIS A 269 -6.05 22.11 16.81
N GLY A 270 -4.71 22.27 16.75
CA GLY A 270 -3.84 22.35 17.93
C GLY A 270 -3.32 21.00 18.44
N MET A 271 -3.66 19.88 17.80
CA MET A 271 -3.14 18.55 18.20
C MET A 271 -1.67 18.38 17.80
N ALA A 272 -0.82 17.87 18.71
CA ALA A 272 0.56 17.56 18.38
C ALA A 272 0.63 16.51 17.26
N THR A 273 1.57 16.69 16.31
CA THR A 273 1.78 15.81 15.14
C THR A 273 2.04 14.36 15.56
N THR A 274 2.81 14.16 16.65
CA THR A 274 3.08 12.82 17.22
C THR A 274 1.83 12.15 17.75
N VAL A 275 0.90 12.88 18.38
CA VAL A 275 -0.37 12.36 18.88
C VAL A 275 -1.26 11.94 17.71
N ALA A 276 -1.41 12.81 16.70
CA ALA A 276 -2.17 12.50 15.49
C ALA A 276 -1.59 11.30 14.73
N ALA A 277 -0.26 11.21 14.61
CA ALA A 277 0.43 10.07 14.02
C ALA A 277 0.19 8.77 14.82
N GLY A 278 0.19 8.86 16.16
CA GLY A 278 -0.15 7.75 17.05
C GLY A 278 -1.59 7.24 16.83
N LEU A 279 -2.55 8.14 16.70
CA LEU A 279 -3.94 7.79 16.38
C LEU A 279 -4.04 7.09 15.02
N LEU A 280 -3.37 7.59 14.00
CA LEU A 280 -3.35 6.97 12.68
C LEU A 280 -2.63 5.61 12.68
N ALA A 281 -1.61 5.42 13.53
CA ALA A 281 -1.00 4.11 13.74
C ALA A 281 -1.97 3.12 14.39
N VAL A 282 -2.80 3.57 15.34
CA VAL A 282 -3.86 2.74 15.97
C VAL A 282 -4.92 2.33 14.93
N VAL A 283 -5.25 3.18 13.96
CA VAL A 283 -6.08 2.78 12.80
C VAL A 283 -5.49 1.54 12.12
N GLY A 284 -4.16 1.47 11.94
CA GLY A 284 -3.48 0.30 11.35
C GLY A 284 -3.63 -0.99 12.16
N VAL A 285 -3.71 -0.91 13.50
CA VAL A 285 -3.98 -2.09 14.34
C VAL A 285 -5.40 -2.62 14.10
N PHE A 286 -6.39 -1.73 14.12
CA PHE A 286 -7.79 -2.10 13.89
C PHE A 286 -8.06 -2.50 12.45
N ASP A 287 -7.30 -1.97 11.47
CA ASP A 287 -7.34 -2.39 10.07
C ASP A 287 -7.02 -3.89 9.91
N ILE A 288 -6.00 -4.39 10.60
CA ILE A 288 -5.66 -5.82 10.56
C ILE A 288 -6.84 -6.66 11.05
N LEU A 289 -7.46 -6.27 12.18
CA LEU A 289 -8.61 -6.97 12.74
C LEU A 289 -9.83 -6.89 11.81
N GLY A 290 -10.13 -5.70 11.31
CA GLY A 290 -11.27 -5.44 10.43
C GLY A 290 -11.16 -6.17 9.10
N THR A 291 -9.97 -6.17 8.48
CA THR A 291 -9.72 -6.85 7.21
C THR A 291 -9.84 -8.37 7.33
N VAL A 292 -9.31 -8.96 8.42
CA VAL A 292 -9.46 -10.41 8.68
C VAL A 292 -10.93 -10.76 8.92
N ALA A 293 -11.63 -9.97 9.73
CA ALA A 293 -13.06 -10.16 10.00
C ALA A 293 -13.89 -10.02 8.71
N SER A 294 -13.60 -9.01 7.88
CA SER A 294 -14.25 -8.81 6.58
C SER A 294 -14.02 -9.97 5.63
N GLY A 295 -12.81 -10.51 5.57
CA GLY A 295 -12.52 -11.70 4.76
C GLY A 295 -13.39 -12.88 5.18
N TRP A 296 -13.50 -13.14 6.49
CA TRP A 296 -14.36 -14.20 7.03
C TRP A 296 -15.86 -13.94 6.79
N LEU A 297 -16.31 -12.68 6.91
CA LEU A 297 -17.70 -12.30 6.63
C LEU A 297 -18.04 -12.44 5.15
N THR A 298 -17.11 -12.15 4.25
CA THR A 298 -17.29 -12.27 2.79
C THR A 298 -17.62 -13.70 2.36
N ASP A 299 -17.16 -14.71 3.11
CA ASP A 299 -17.49 -16.11 2.84
C ASP A 299 -18.91 -16.50 3.33
N LYS A 300 -19.60 -15.65 4.11
CA LYS A 300 -20.87 -15.95 4.78
C LYS A 300 -22.02 -15.02 4.41
N ILE A 301 -21.70 -13.80 4.03
CA ILE A 301 -22.66 -12.73 3.75
C ILE A 301 -22.42 -12.24 2.32
N ASP A 302 -23.50 -11.91 1.61
CA ASP A 302 -23.37 -11.31 0.27
C ASP A 302 -22.43 -10.09 0.33
N PRO A 303 -21.35 -10.09 -0.47
CA PRO A 303 -20.37 -8.99 -0.48
C PRO A 303 -20.99 -7.60 -0.71
N ARG A 304 -22.13 -7.51 -1.38
CA ARG A 304 -22.82 -6.23 -1.64
C ARG A 304 -23.32 -5.58 -0.36
N PHE A 305 -23.91 -6.36 0.56
CA PHE A 305 -24.35 -5.85 1.87
C PHE A 305 -23.20 -5.41 2.74
N LEU A 306 -22.08 -6.14 2.71
CA LEU A 306 -20.86 -5.75 3.43
C LEU A 306 -20.34 -4.40 2.94
N LEU A 307 -20.27 -4.20 1.61
CA LEU A 307 -19.84 -2.92 1.04
C LEU A 307 -20.77 -1.77 1.42
N VAL A 308 -22.10 -1.97 1.38
CA VAL A 308 -23.06 -0.95 1.83
C VAL A 308 -22.82 -0.56 3.29
N ALA A 309 -22.62 -1.55 4.18
CA ALA A 309 -22.34 -1.29 5.58
C ALA A 309 -21.03 -0.52 5.78
N TYR A 310 -19.94 -0.98 5.15
CA TYR A 310 -18.63 -0.33 5.26
C TYR A 310 -18.65 1.10 4.74
N TYR A 311 -19.14 1.34 3.54
CA TYR A 311 -19.25 2.70 3.00
C TYR A 311 -20.19 3.59 3.81
N GLY A 312 -21.26 3.02 4.38
CA GLY A 312 -22.18 3.73 5.26
C GLY A 312 -21.51 4.20 6.55
N PHE A 313 -20.85 3.29 7.27
CA PHE A 313 -20.11 3.62 8.51
C PHE A 313 -18.99 4.63 8.24
N ARG A 314 -18.24 4.46 7.16
CA ARG A 314 -17.18 5.36 6.72
C ARG A 314 -17.74 6.76 6.43
N GLY A 315 -18.83 6.84 5.66
CA GLY A 315 -19.46 8.11 5.33
C GLY A 315 -19.92 8.86 6.56
N VAL A 316 -20.62 8.20 7.50
CA VAL A 316 -21.03 8.79 8.78
C VAL A 316 -19.81 9.24 9.59
N GLY A 317 -18.78 8.39 9.70
CA GLY A 317 -17.55 8.72 10.42
C GLY A 317 -16.88 9.98 9.88
N LEU A 318 -16.74 10.11 8.56
CA LEU A 318 -16.13 11.28 7.95
C LEU A 318 -16.97 12.55 8.10
N LEU A 319 -18.28 12.44 8.01
CA LEU A 319 -19.17 13.58 8.26
C LEU A 319 -19.02 14.13 9.70
N VAL A 320 -18.75 13.26 10.67
CA VAL A 320 -18.62 13.68 12.08
C VAL A 320 -17.18 14.14 12.40
N LEU A 321 -16.16 13.70 11.64
CA LEU A 321 -14.76 13.95 11.93
C LEU A 321 -14.41 15.43 12.20
N PRO A 322 -14.89 16.45 11.43
CA PRO A 322 -14.53 17.83 11.67
C PRO A 322 -14.88 18.33 13.10
N TRP A 323 -15.91 17.77 13.72
CA TRP A 323 -16.31 18.13 15.10
C TRP A 323 -15.57 17.32 16.17
N LEU A 324 -14.81 16.29 15.78
CA LEU A 324 -14.00 15.47 16.69
C LEU A 324 -12.57 15.98 16.82
N LEU A 325 -12.11 16.79 15.88
CA LEU A 325 -10.77 17.37 15.89
C LEU A 325 -10.65 18.45 16.97
N ALA A 326 -9.66 18.31 17.86
CA ALA A 326 -9.39 19.20 18.97
C ALA A 326 -7.89 19.12 19.33
N ASP A 327 -7.43 19.98 20.23
CA ASP A 327 -6.07 19.97 20.78
C ASP A 327 -5.76 18.72 21.62
N THR A 328 -6.79 18.09 22.17
CA THR A 328 -6.69 16.90 23.01
C THR A 328 -7.54 15.74 22.46
N VAL A 329 -7.18 14.52 22.86
CA VAL A 329 -7.86 13.29 22.42
C VAL A 329 -9.07 13.02 23.33
N HIS A 330 -10.25 13.18 22.78
CA HIS A 330 -11.50 12.86 23.47
C HIS A 330 -11.96 11.40 23.20
N PRO A 331 -12.81 10.80 24.08
CA PRO A 331 -13.32 9.44 23.85
C PRO A 331 -14.02 9.25 22.50
N SER A 332 -14.72 10.26 21.99
CA SER A 332 -15.36 10.24 20.68
C SER A 332 -14.37 10.11 19.52
N MET A 333 -13.20 10.75 19.63
CA MET A 333 -12.11 10.56 18.65
C MET A 333 -11.59 9.12 18.69
N ILE A 334 -11.45 8.51 19.86
CA ILE A 334 -11.02 7.10 19.98
C ILE A 334 -12.04 6.17 19.33
N ILE A 335 -13.35 6.41 19.52
CA ILE A 335 -14.40 5.63 18.86
C ILE A 335 -14.29 5.77 17.34
N PHE A 336 -14.09 6.99 16.82
CA PHE A 336 -13.86 7.21 15.39
C PHE A 336 -12.64 6.40 14.90
N ILE A 337 -11.51 6.49 15.57
CA ILE A 337 -10.27 5.77 15.21
C ILE A 337 -10.47 4.26 15.16
N VAL A 338 -11.18 3.69 16.13
CA VAL A 338 -11.49 2.25 16.18
C VAL A 338 -12.40 1.85 15.03
N VAL A 339 -13.53 2.53 14.86
CA VAL A 339 -14.53 2.21 13.81
C VAL A 339 -13.93 2.40 12.42
N TYR A 340 -13.25 3.52 12.22
CA TYR A 340 -12.59 3.84 10.95
C TYR A 340 -11.46 2.86 10.62
N GLY A 341 -10.68 2.45 11.64
CA GLY A 341 -9.64 1.44 11.50
C GLY A 341 -10.20 0.08 11.09
N LEU A 342 -11.26 -0.38 11.75
CA LEU A 342 -11.94 -1.65 11.39
C LEU A 342 -12.45 -1.66 9.94
N ASP A 343 -12.75 -0.49 9.39
CA ASP A 343 -13.25 -0.33 8.02
C ASP A 343 -12.15 0.00 6.99
N TRP A 344 -10.93 0.34 7.39
CA TRP A 344 -9.90 0.92 6.53
C TRP A 344 -9.68 0.14 5.23
N VAL A 345 -9.37 -1.15 5.31
CA VAL A 345 -9.16 -2.06 4.16
C VAL A 345 -10.27 -3.13 4.07
N ALA A 346 -11.26 -3.10 4.97
CA ALA A 346 -12.33 -4.09 5.04
C ALA A 346 -13.16 -4.20 3.74
N THR A 347 -13.16 -3.17 2.88
CA THR A 347 -13.81 -3.17 1.57
C THR A 347 -13.09 -4.03 0.52
N VAL A 348 -11.82 -4.41 0.73
CA VAL A 348 -11.00 -5.15 -0.25
C VAL A 348 -11.49 -6.59 -0.46
N PRO A 349 -11.69 -7.43 0.58
CA PRO A 349 -12.17 -8.79 0.39
C PRO A 349 -13.49 -8.89 -0.38
N PRO A 350 -14.56 -8.16 -0.02
CA PRO A 350 -15.83 -8.24 -0.75
C PRO A 350 -15.73 -7.67 -2.16
N THR A 351 -14.94 -6.62 -2.41
CA THR A 351 -14.71 -6.09 -3.77
C THR A 351 -14.01 -7.12 -4.66
N SER A 352 -12.97 -7.79 -4.13
CA SER A 352 -12.26 -8.85 -4.85
C SER A 352 -13.16 -10.05 -5.13
N ALA A 353 -14.05 -10.42 -4.19
CA ALA A 353 -15.02 -11.50 -4.36
C ALA A 353 -16.02 -11.17 -5.47
N LEU A 354 -16.57 -9.95 -5.50
CA LEU A 354 -17.47 -9.49 -6.55
C LEU A 354 -16.79 -9.46 -7.94
N CYS A 355 -15.52 -9.03 -8.01
CA CYS A 355 -14.78 -9.09 -9.27
C CYS A 355 -14.69 -10.52 -9.80
N ARG A 356 -14.46 -11.51 -8.93
CA ARG A 356 -14.43 -12.94 -9.33
C ARG A 356 -15.80 -13.47 -9.70
N GLU A 357 -16.83 -13.12 -8.92
CA GLU A 357 -18.20 -13.54 -9.18
C GLU A 357 -18.71 -13.03 -10.54
N ILE A 358 -18.45 -11.76 -10.86
CA ILE A 358 -18.99 -11.10 -12.05
C ILE A 358 -18.18 -11.39 -13.31
N PHE A 359 -16.83 -11.43 -13.20
CA PHE A 359 -15.93 -11.51 -14.36
C PHE A 359 -15.20 -12.86 -14.49
N GLY A 360 -15.50 -13.83 -13.61
CA GLY A 360 -14.98 -15.20 -13.69
C GLY A 360 -13.46 -15.24 -13.73
N GLU A 361 -12.89 -15.90 -14.73
CA GLU A 361 -11.43 -16.06 -14.89
C GLU A 361 -10.67 -14.73 -15.02
N GLN A 362 -11.31 -13.70 -15.56
CA GLN A 362 -10.72 -12.37 -15.66
C GLN A 362 -10.81 -11.54 -14.36
N GLY A 363 -11.56 -12.02 -13.36
CA GLY A 363 -11.83 -11.29 -12.13
C GLY A 363 -10.60 -10.75 -11.41
N THR A 364 -9.49 -11.48 -11.42
CA THR A 364 -8.23 -11.04 -10.80
C THR A 364 -7.60 -9.85 -11.55
N ILE A 365 -7.63 -9.88 -12.89
CA ILE A 365 -7.11 -8.78 -13.72
C ILE A 365 -8.01 -7.55 -13.56
N VAL A 366 -9.32 -7.76 -13.58
CA VAL A 366 -10.31 -6.70 -13.39
C VAL A 366 -10.16 -6.06 -12.00
N PHE A 367 -9.96 -6.85 -10.95
CA PHE A 367 -9.67 -6.33 -9.61
C PHE A 367 -8.41 -5.45 -9.59
N GLY A 368 -7.37 -5.81 -10.35
CA GLY A 368 -6.17 -4.96 -10.49
C GLY A 368 -6.50 -3.56 -11.02
N TRP A 369 -7.42 -3.45 -11.98
CA TRP A 369 -7.86 -2.15 -12.51
C TRP A 369 -8.83 -1.42 -11.58
N VAL A 370 -9.68 -2.13 -10.86
CA VAL A 370 -10.51 -1.57 -9.78
C VAL A 370 -9.60 -1.00 -8.68
N PHE A 371 -8.50 -1.68 -8.35
CA PHE A 371 -7.49 -1.17 -7.43
C PHE A 371 -6.75 0.06 -7.99
N ALA A 372 -6.46 0.10 -9.30
CA ALA A 372 -5.92 1.31 -9.93
C ALA A 372 -6.90 2.49 -9.78
N ALA A 373 -8.21 2.27 -9.96
CA ALA A 373 -9.22 3.30 -9.72
C ALA A 373 -9.22 3.80 -8.26
N HIS A 374 -9.01 2.92 -7.28
CA HIS A 374 -8.84 3.29 -5.87
C HIS A 374 -7.69 4.28 -5.69
N GLN A 375 -6.54 4.03 -6.30
CA GLN A 375 -5.37 4.91 -6.19
C GLN A 375 -5.57 6.24 -6.93
N LEU A 376 -6.31 6.23 -8.05
CA LEU A 376 -6.69 7.46 -8.75
C LEU A 376 -7.65 8.31 -7.89
N GLY A 377 -8.62 7.68 -7.23
CA GLY A 377 -9.49 8.35 -6.26
C GLY A 377 -8.70 8.94 -5.09
N ALA A 378 -7.75 8.18 -4.55
CA ALA A 378 -6.85 8.64 -3.49
C ALA A 378 -6.01 9.85 -3.94
N ALA A 379 -5.46 9.82 -5.15
CA ALA A 379 -4.69 10.92 -5.71
C ALA A 379 -5.53 12.19 -5.89
N ALA A 380 -6.75 12.03 -6.41
CA ALA A 380 -7.67 13.15 -6.60
C ALA A 380 -8.05 13.81 -5.25
N ALA A 381 -8.35 13.00 -4.22
CA ALA A 381 -8.68 13.50 -2.91
C ALA A 381 -7.48 14.15 -2.20
N ALA A 382 -6.28 13.56 -2.31
CA ALA A 382 -5.07 14.14 -1.74
C ALA A 382 -4.77 15.54 -2.31
N LEU A 383 -4.85 15.69 -3.64
CA LEU A 383 -4.67 17.00 -4.28
C LEU A 383 -5.84 17.94 -3.96
N GLY A 384 -7.08 17.45 -4.06
CA GLY A 384 -8.29 18.24 -3.82
C GLY A 384 -8.34 18.82 -2.41
N ALA A 385 -8.05 18.01 -1.39
CA ALA A 385 -8.00 18.45 0.00
C ALA A 385 -6.88 19.50 0.23
N GLY A 386 -5.72 19.33 -0.41
CA GLY A 386 -4.66 20.33 -0.38
C GLY A 386 -5.09 21.67 -0.98
N LEU A 387 -5.76 21.64 -2.15
CA LEU A 387 -6.29 22.83 -2.80
C LEU A 387 -7.37 23.52 -1.95
N ILE A 388 -8.28 22.74 -1.36
CA ILE A 388 -9.32 23.26 -0.44
C ILE A 388 -8.66 23.96 0.75
N ARG A 389 -7.65 23.32 1.37
CA ARG A 389 -6.93 23.91 2.51
C ARG A 389 -6.24 25.23 2.14
N ASP A 390 -5.60 25.31 0.97
CA ASP A 390 -4.89 26.51 0.53
C ASP A 390 -5.87 27.64 0.16
N THR A 391 -7.02 27.32 -0.42
CA THR A 391 -8.00 28.33 -0.87
C THR A 391 -8.95 28.80 0.20
N LEU A 392 -9.42 27.89 1.06
CA LEU A 392 -10.42 28.16 2.10
C LEU A 392 -9.85 28.27 3.51
N GLY A 393 -8.54 27.98 3.68
CA GLY A 393 -7.88 28.05 4.99
C GLY A 393 -8.26 26.92 5.95
N THR A 394 -9.08 25.95 5.55
CA THR A 394 -9.58 24.86 6.40
C THR A 394 -9.78 23.57 5.63
N TYR A 395 -9.71 22.42 6.31
CA TYR A 395 -10.06 21.10 5.78
C TYR A 395 -11.55 20.75 5.91
N THR A 396 -12.36 21.58 6.51
CA THR A 396 -13.78 21.28 6.82
C THR A 396 -14.60 20.90 5.57
N TYR A 397 -14.20 21.39 4.42
CA TYR A 397 -14.91 21.17 3.14
C TYR A 397 -14.19 20.17 2.22
N ALA A 398 -13.18 19.45 2.72
CA ALA A 398 -12.39 18.50 1.96
C ALA A 398 -13.02 17.10 1.83
#